data_a21fc566ec9065e3e3bfe5863aa72334
#
_entry.id   a21fc566ec9065e3e3bfe5863aa72334
#
_cell.length_a   1.000
_cell.length_b   1.000
_cell.length_c   1.000
_cell.angle_alpha   90.00
_cell.angle_beta   90.00
_cell.angle_gamma   90.00
#
_symmetry.space_group_name_H-M   'P 1'
#
loop_
_entity.id
_entity.type
_entity.pdbx_description
1 polymer ?
#
loop_
_entity_poly.entity_id
_entity_poly.type
_entity_poly.pdbx_seq_one_letter_code
_entity_poly.pdbx_strand_id
1 'polypeptide(L)'
;MNLYYSVGKLVARICFNTFANLEVYGKENVPNKGPLIIAANHLSTADPPLIVSSLKRRMHFLAKKELFNHTITRHFFYKCGAYPLDREGNNAKSISWAINGLSQDKAILMFPEGTRSIGSSSMQKAKPGIGYLALKSNAPILPIGITGTRNITGYWRIPFPFCKINVSIGQPFTIPSIEGDITQELYQHASNMIMYRIAQLLPKSYQGYYRLSNLQSESPI
;
A
#
# COMPACT_ATOMS: atom_id res chain seq x y z
N MET A 1 -2.26 10.12 -20.65
CA MET A 1 -1.66 9.95 -19.31
C MET A 1 -1.48 11.35 -18.71
N ASN A 2 -1.76 11.55 -17.40
CA ASN A 2 -1.66 12.89 -16.80
C ASN A 2 -0.16 13.26 -16.64
N LEU A 3 0.25 14.42 -17.16
CA LEU A 3 1.62 14.92 -17.15
C LEU A 3 2.22 14.93 -15.72
N TYR A 4 1.48 15.41 -14.73
CA TYR A 4 1.93 15.48 -13.32
C TYR A 4 2.32 14.09 -12.79
N TYR A 5 1.49 13.07 -13.04
CA TYR A 5 1.79 11.70 -12.63
C TYR A 5 3.04 11.16 -13.34
N SER A 6 3.17 11.43 -14.65
CA SER A 6 4.30 10.92 -15.43
C SER A 6 5.61 11.56 -15.01
N VAL A 7 5.61 12.89 -14.81
CA VAL A 7 6.78 13.63 -14.33
C VAL A 7 7.15 13.20 -12.91
N GLY A 8 6.17 13.14 -11.99
CA GLY A 8 6.42 12.68 -10.62
C GLY A 8 6.99 11.27 -10.55
N LYS A 9 6.45 10.34 -11.38
CA LYS A 9 6.97 8.97 -11.49
C LYS A 9 8.39 8.94 -12.04
N LEU A 10 8.68 9.73 -13.08
CA LEU A 10 10.02 9.82 -13.67
C LEU A 10 11.04 10.34 -12.67
N VAL A 11 10.71 11.46 -11.99
CA VAL A 11 11.59 12.05 -10.95
C VAL A 11 11.84 11.03 -9.83
N ALA A 12 10.80 10.40 -9.29
CA ALA A 12 10.97 9.38 -8.25
C ALA A 12 11.84 8.21 -8.74
N ARG A 13 11.65 7.76 -9.98
CA ARG A 13 12.47 6.69 -10.58
C ARG A 13 13.94 7.08 -10.69
N ILE A 14 14.23 8.30 -11.13
CA ILE A 14 15.60 8.83 -11.19
C ILE A 14 16.20 8.85 -9.78
N CYS A 15 15.49 9.45 -8.81
CA CYS A 15 15.99 9.58 -7.44
C CYS A 15 16.30 8.21 -6.81
N PHE A 16 15.38 7.25 -6.87
CA PHE A 16 15.60 5.93 -6.27
C PHE A 16 16.66 5.10 -7.00
N ASN A 17 16.73 5.17 -8.33
CA ASN A 17 17.75 4.42 -9.08
C ASN A 17 19.15 5.02 -8.98
N THR A 18 19.26 6.35 -8.78
CA THR A 18 20.55 7.04 -8.70
C THR A 18 21.11 7.07 -7.28
N PHE A 19 20.24 7.31 -6.28
CA PHE A 19 20.67 7.59 -4.92
C PHE A 19 20.33 6.48 -3.91
N ALA A 20 19.65 5.41 -4.33
CA ALA A 20 19.46 4.22 -3.52
C ALA A 20 20.06 2.99 -4.21
N ASN A 21 20.45 1.99 -3.43
CA ASN A 21 20.66 0.64 -3.94
C ASN A 21 19.29 -0.06 -3.97
N LEU A 22 18.53 0.15 -5.07
CA LEU A 22 17.15 -0.34 -5.22
C LEU A 22 17.12 -1.68 -5.94
N GLU A 23 16.60 -2.69 -5.26
CA GLU A 23 16.31 -4.01 -5.83
C GLU A 23 14.78 -4.22 -5.86
N VAL A 24 14.23 -4.62 -7.02
CA VAL A 24 12.80 -4.86 -7.20
C VAL A 24 12.58 -6.23 -7.82
N TYR A 25 11.96 -7.12 -7.07
CA TYR A 25 11.67 -8.51 -7.43
C TYR A 25 10.18 -8.72 -7.72
N GLY A 26 9.85 -9.65 -8.62
CA GLY A 26 8.46 -10.02 -8.92
C GLY A 26 7.70 -9.02 -9.79
N LYS A 27 8.37 -8.20 -10.60
CA LYS A 27 7.69 -7.22 -11.49
C LYS A 27 6.75 -7.86 -12.49
N GLU A 28 6.99 -9.10 -12.85
CA GLU A 28 6.18 -9.95 -13.73
C GLU A 28 4.81 -10.27 -13.13
N ASN A 29 4.69 -10.25 -11.80
CA ASN A 29 3.45 -10.54 -11.08
C ASN A 29 2.41 -9.41 -11.17
N VAL A 30 2.78 -8.24 -11.71
CA VAL A 30 1.88 -7.07 -11.76
C VAL A 30 0.90 -7.20 -12.92
N PRO A 31 -0.42 -7.36 -12.68
CA PRO A 31 -1.41 -7.40 -13.75
C PRO A 31 -1.43 -6.08 -14.55
N ASN A 32 -1.39 -6.18 -15.86
CA ASN A 32 -1.35 -5.00 -16.74
C ASN A 32 -2.67 -4.24 -16.79
N LYS A 33 -3.82 -4.94 -16.62
CA LYS A 33 -5.19 -4.41 -16.76
C LYS A 33 -6.10 -4.98 -15.66
N GLY A 34 -7.32 -4.47 -15.61
CA GLY A 34 -8.36 -4.88 -14.67
C GLY A 34 -8.24 -4.23 -13.29
N PRO A 35 -9.21 -4.43 -12.39
CA PRO A 35 -9.14 -3.92 -11.03
C PRO A 35 -7.95 -4.53 -10.28
N LEU A 36 -7.33 -3.76 -9.38
CA LEU A 36 -6.22 -4.27 -8.58
C LEU A 36 -6.12 -3.50 -7.27
N ILE A 37 -6.11 -4.21 -6.16
CA ILE A 37 -5.72 -3.67 -4.85
C ILE A 37 -4.23 -3.95 -4.67
N ILE A 38 -3.43 -2.90 -4.53
CA ILE A 38 -2.00 -3.03 -4.20
C ILE A 38 -1.88 -2.81 -2.70
N ALA A 39 -1.42 -3.82 -1.97
CA ALA A 39 -1.28 -3.79 -0.53
C ALA A 39 0.19 -3.87 -0.13
N ALA A 40 0.68 -2.93 0.68
CA ALA A 40 2.07 -2.89 1.11
C ALA A 40 2.20 -2.54 2.60
N ASN A 41 3.28 -2.98 3.25
CA ASN A 41 3.67 -2.46 4.55
C ASN A 41 4.17 -1.01 4.43
N HIS A 42 4.09 -0.23 5.53
CA HIS A 42 4.34 1.22 5.49
C HIS A 42 5.38 1.66 6.51
N LEU A 43 6.59 1.94 6.05
CA LEU A 43 7.73 2.34 6.87
C LEU A 43 8.02 3.84 6.80
N SER A 44 7.75 4.48 5.64
CA SER A 44 8.24 5.82 5.33
C SER A 44 7.28 6.61 4.44
N THR A 45 7.41 7.94 4.45
CA THR A 45 6.80 8.82 3.44
C THR A 45 7.31 8.56 2.02
N ALA A 46 8.42 7.86 1.87
CA ALA A 46 8.99 7.47 0.59
C ALA A 46 8.31 6.26 -0.07
N ASP A 47 7.54 5.45 0.69
CA ASP A 47 6.95 4.21 0.16
C ASP A 47 5.97 4.43 -0.99
N PRO A 48 5.04 5.41 -0.95
CA PRO A 48 4.15 5.65 -2.09
C PRO A 48 4.90 6.01 -3.39
N PRO A 49 5.80 7.01 -3.44
CA PRO A 49 6.55 7.31 -4.65
C PRO A 49 7.51 6.19 -5.06
N LEU A 50 8.04 5.40 -4.12
CA LEU A 50 8.83 4.21 -4.41
C LEU A 50 8.02 3.17 -5.19
N ILE A 51 6.83 2.79 -4.70
CA ILE A 51 5.95 1.83 -5.39
C ILE A 51 5.54 2.38 -6.76
N VAL A 52 5.13 3.67 -6.84
CA VAL A 52 4.77 4.33 -8.10
C VAL A 52 5.90 4.25 -9.13
N SER A 53 7.14 4.46 -8.70
CA SER A 53 8.31 4.41 -9.60
C SER A 53 8.71 2.99 -10.00
N SER A 54 8.47 2.01 -9.12
CA SER A 54 8.85 0.61 -9.32
C SER A 54 7.93 -0.15 -10.27
N LEU A 55 6.65 0.24 -10.36
CA LEU A 55 5.65 -0.47 -11.18
C LEU A 55 5.38 0.27 -12.50
N LYS A 56 5.14 -0.50 -13.58
CA LYS A 56 4.77 0.08 -14.89
C LYS A 56 3.34 0.65 -14.87
N ARG A 57 2.42 -0.03 -14.17
CA ARG A 57 1.00 0.29 -14.11
C ARG A 57 0.75 1.61 -13.38
N ARG A 58 -0.18 2.40 -13.90
CA ARG A 58 -0.70 3.58 -13.18
C ARG A 58 -1.52 3.12 -11.99
N MET A 59 -1.30 3.76 -10.85
CA MET A 59 -2.06 3.49 -9.63
C MET A 59 -2.62 4.79 -9.03
N HIS A 60 -3.65 4.62 -8.23
CA HIS A 60 -4.29 5.64 -7.43
C HIS A 60 -4.09 5.29 -5.97
N PHE A 61 -4.12 6.24 -5.05
CA PHE A 61 -3.83 5.95 -3.65
C PHE A 61 -4.56 6.88 -2.69
N LEU A 62 -4.80 6.38 -1.48
CA LEU A 62 -5.33 7.17 -0.39
C LEU A 62 -4.19 7.88 0.34
N ALA A 63 -4.30 9.19 0.52
CA ALA A 63 -3.28 10.00 1.16
C ALA A 63 -3.88 10.83 2.28
N LYS A 64 -3.09 11.15 3.31
CA LYS A 64 -3.51 11.90 4.49
C LYS A 64 -4.21 13.21 4.09
N LYS A 65 -5.40 13.51 4.64
CA LYS A 65 -6.23 14.67 4.27
C LYS A 65 -5.50 16.01 4.38
N GLU A 66 -4.56 16.13 5.30
CA GLU A 66 -3.79 17.36 5.53
C GLU A 66 -2.89 17.74 4.35
N LEU A 67 -2.53 16.79 3.50
CA LEU A 67 -1.79 17.06 2.25
C LEU A 67 -2.62 17.86 1.23
N PHE A 68 -3.93 17.91 1.43
CA PHE A 68 -4.88 18.59 0.55
C PHE A 68 -5.32 19.96 1.10
N ASN A 69 -4.79 20.43 2.23
CA ASN A 69 -5.18 21.70 2.85
C ASN A 69 -4.72 22.91 2.03
N HIS A 70 -3.57 22.85 1.38
CA HIS A 70 -3.07 23.94 0.53
C HIS A 70 -3.46 23.74 -0.94
N THR A 71 -3.86 24.78 -1.62
CA THR A 71 -4.35 24.72 -3.00
C THR A 71 -3.36 24.07 -3.97
N ILE A 72 -2.07 24.41 -3.86
CA ILE A 72 -1.01 23.89 -4.75
C ILE A 72 -0.81 22.38 -4.52
N THR A 73 -0.64 21.95 -3.26
CA THR A 73 -0.45 20.53 -2.92
C THR A 73 -1.70 19.72 -3.23
N ARG A 74 -2.89 20.26 -2.96
CA ARG A 74 -4.18 19.67 -3.33
C ARG A 74 -4.26 19.36 -4.81
N HIS A 75 -4.00 20.36 -5.65
CA HIS A 75 -4.02 20.19 -7.11
C HIS A 75 -3.02 19.13 -7.56
N PHE A 76 -1.79 19.18 -7.04
CA PHE A 76 -0.74 18.21 -7.34
C PHE A 76 -1.17 16.78 -6.97
N PHE A 77 -1.63 16.56 -5.73
CA PHE A 77 -2.01 15.23 -5.27
C PHE A 77 -3.20 14.65 -6.04
N TYR A 78 -4.25 15.45 -6.33
CA TYR A 78 -5.34 14.99 -7.19
C TYR A 78 -4.88 14.61 -8.60
N LYS A 79 -4.02 15.41 -9.20
CA LYS A 79 -3.45 15.12 -10.53
C LYS A 79 -2.54 13.87 -10.50
N CYS A 80 -1.89 13.60 -9.40
CA CYS A 80 -1.14 12.35 -9.18
C CYS A 80 -2.02 11.13 -8.90
N GLY A 81 -3.35 11.29 -8.79
CA GLY A 81 -4.28 10.18 -8.52
C GLY A 81 -4.45 9.85 -7.05
N ALA A 82 -4.08 10.77 -6.15
CA ALA A 82 -4.33 10.64 -4.72
C ALA A 82 -5.74 11.11 -4.35
N TYR A 83 -6.33 10.49 -3.32
CA TYR A 83 -7.59 10.90 -2.72
C TYR A 83 -7.43 11.07 -1.21
N PRO A 84 -8.04 12.11 -0.61
CA PRO A 84 -7.90 12.36 0.83
C PRO A 84 -8.51 11.26 1.68
N LEU A 85 -7.77 10.83 2.71
CA LEU A 85 -8.16 9.87 3.73
C LEU A 85 -8.14 10.56 5.10
N ASP A 86 -9.27 10.59 5.76
CA ASP A 86 -9.36 11.02 7.16
C ASP A 86 -9.08 9.82 8.08
N ARG A 87 -7.90 9.79 8.70
CA ARG A 87 -7.47 8.64 9.52
C ARG A 87 -8.19 8.53 10.85
N GLU A 88 -8.80 9.63 11.32
CA GLU A 88 -9.46 9.75 12.62
C GLU A 88 -10.98 9.89 12.49
N GLY A 89 -11.47 10.14 11.27
CA GLY A 89 -12.88 10.39 10.99
C GLY A 89 -13.56 9.32 10.15
N ASN A 90 -14.70 9.71 9.58
CA ASN A 90 -15.49 8.83 8.71
C ASN A 90 -14.83 8.64 7.35
N ASN A 91 -14.38 7.43 7.08
CA ASN A 91 -13.69 7.04 5.85
C ASN A 91 -14.62 6.54 4.72
N ALA A 92 -15.94 6.58 4.90
CA ALA A 92 -16.91 6.04 3.93
C ALA A 92 -16.69 6.63 2.51
N LYS A 93 -16.46 7.95 2.39
CA LYS A 93 -16.19 8.60 1.10
C LYS A 93 -14.91 8.09 0.44
N SER A 94 -13.84 7.89 1.22
CA SER A 94 -12.56 7.41 0.71
C SER A 94 -12.65 5.95 0.23
N ILE A 95 -13.36 5.13 0.97
CA ILE A 95 -13.61 3.72 0.60
C ILE A 95 -14.54 3.64 -0.62
N SER A 96 -15.64 4.41 -0.66
CA SER A 96 -16.52 4.47 -1.84
C SER A 96 -15.77 4.93 -3.09
N TRP A 97 -14.86 5.89 -2.96
CA TRP A 97 -14.00 6.32 -4.06
C TRP A 97 -13.07 5.18 -4.53
N ALA A 98 -12.50 4.40 -3.60
CA ALA A 98 -11.66 3.27 -3.95
C ALA A 98 -12.45 2.16 -4.65
N ILE A 99 -13.66 1.81 -4.16
CA ILE A 99 -14.56 0.85 -4.81
C ILE A 99 -14.92 1.29 -6.22
N ASN A 100 -15.33 2.56 -6.39
CA ASN A 100 -15.63 3.12 -7.72
C ASN A 100 -14.39 3.14 -8.62
N GLY A 101 -13.20 3.35 -8.08
CA GLY A 101 -11.95 3.24 -8.83
C GLY A 101 -11.71 1.82 -9.34
N LEU A 102 -11.92 0.81 -8.49
CA LEU A 102 -11.78 -0.60 -8.86
C LEU A 102 -12.81 -1.01 -9.92
N SER A 103 -14.07 -0.57 -9.82
CA SER A 103 -15.10 -0.84 -10.84
C SER A 103 -14.79 -0.20 -12.22
N GLN A 104 -13.85 0.74 -12.26
CA GLN A 104 -13.31 1.36 -13.47
C GLN A 104 -11.93 0.79 -13.86
N ASP A 105 -11.62 -0.45 -13.48
CA ASP A 105 -10.35 -1.13 -13.77
C ASP A 105 -9.09 -0.41 -13.29
N LYS A 106 -9.21 0.44 -12.26
CA LYS A 106 -8.05 1.13 -11.68
C LYS A 106 -7.31 0.27 -10.67
N ALA A 107 -6.01 0.52 -10.53
CA ALA A 107 -5.22 -0.01 -9.44
C ALA A 107 -5.23 0.97 -8.26
N ILE A 108 -5.56 0.47 -7.07
CA ILE A 108 -5.64 1.26 -5.83
C ILE A 108 -4.56 0.78 -4.85
N LEU A 109 -3.62 1.67 -4.51
CA LEU A 109 -2.60 1.41 -3.50
C LEU A 109 -3.13 1.76 -2.11
N MET A 110 -3.01 0.80 -1.20
CA MET A 110 -3.34 0.96 0.21
C MET A 110 -2.22 0.42 1.10
N PHE A 111 -2.07 1.04 2.26
CA PHE A 111 -1.24 0.57 3.36
C PHE A 111 -2.18 0.10 4.48
N PRO A 112 -2.32 -1.22 4.70
CA PRO A 112 -3.34 -1.76 5.60
C PRO A 112 -3.18 -1.33 7.06
N GLU A 113 -1.96 -1.00 7.48
CA GLU A 113 -1.64 -0.51 8.82
C GLU A 113 -2.34 0.83 9.14
N GLY A 114 -2.69 1.61 8.10
CA GLY A 114 -3.32 2.93 8.23
C GLY A 114 -2.40 4.03 8.76
N THR A 115 -1.19 3.68 9.20
CA THR A 115 -0.15 4.60 9.65
C THR A 115 1.22 4.02 9.31
N ARG A 116 2.28 4.82 9.47
CA ARG A 116 3.66 4.37 9.30
C ARG A 116 4.17 3.73 10.58
N SER A 117 5.00 2.69 10.44
CA SER A 117 5.71 2.06 11.56
C SER A 117 6.90 2.93 12.01
N ILE A 118 6.60 4.07 12.66
CA ILE A 118 7.61 5.04 13.10
C ILE A 118 8.43 4.43 14.25
N GLY A 119 9.76 4.49 14.14
CA GLY A 119 10.66 3.96 15.17
C GLY A 119 10.85 2.43 15.16
N SER A 120 10.04 1.70 14.39
CA SER A 120 10.13 0.26 14.21
C SER A 120 10.20 -0.09 12.73
N SER A 121 10.85 -1.20 12.38
CA SER A 121 10.78 -1.78 11.02
C SER A 121 9.67 -2.81 10.91
N SER A 122 8.94 -3.11 11.97
CA SER A 122 8.00 -4.21 12.06
C SER A 122 6.58 -3.79 11.71
N MET A 123 5.85 -4.68 11.02
CA MET A 123 4.46 -4.49 10.65
C MET A 123 3.57 -4.35 11.88
N GLN A 124 2.64 -3.41 11.81
CA GLN A 124 1.59 -3.20 12.81
C GLN A 124 0.32 -3.98 12.43
N LYS A 125 -0.61 -4.13 13.39
CA LYS A 125 -1.91 -4.72 13.14
C LYS A 125 -2.68 -3.93 12.07
N ALA A 126 -3.26 -4.64 11.10
CA ALA A 126 -4.06 -4.01 10.05
C ALA A 126 -5.36 -3.41 10.59
N LYS A 127 -5.79 -2.33 9.95
CA LYS A 127 -7.16 -1.82 10.07
C LYS A 127 -8.10 -2.59 9.12
N PRO A 128 -9.41 -2.73 9.45
CA PRO A 128 -10.34 -3.54 8.66
C PRO A 128 -10.67 -2.97 7.27
N GLY A 129 -10.24 -1.74 6.96
CA GLY A 129 -10.62 -1.04 5.73
C GLY A 129 -10.17 -1.72 4.44
N ILE A 130 -9.02 -2.39 4.41
CA ILE A 130 -8.58 -3.11 3.22
C ILE A 130 -9.35 -4.42 3.04
N GLY A 131 -9.69 -5.11 4.13
CA GLY A 131 -10.55 -6.29 4.09
C GLY A 131 -11.95 -5.95 3.59
N TYR A 132 -12.51 -4.84 4.06
CA TYR A 132 -13.78 -4.32 3.54
C TYR A 132 -13.68 -4.05 2.02
N LEU A 133 -12.64 -3.34 1.58
CA LEU A 133 -12.44 -3.05 0.16
C LEU A 133 -12.33 -4.33 -0.67
N ALA A 134 -11.54 -5.30 -0.22
CA ALA A 134 -11.32 -6.56 -0.91
C ALA A 134 -12.61 -7.39 -1.05
N LEU A 135 -13.36 -7.57 0.04
CA LEU A 135 -14.61 -8.33 0.05
C LEU A 135 -15.72 -7.65 -0.76
N LYS A 136 -15.80 -6.32 -0.73
CA LYS A 136 -16.82 -5.58 -1.49
C LYS A 136 -16.54 -5.45 -2.97
N SER A 137 -15.27 -5.43 -3.37
CA SER A 137 -14.88 -5.25 -4.79
C SER A 137 -14.59 -6.56 -5.51
N ASN A 138 -14.33 -7.66 -4.79
CA ASN A 138 -13.81 -8.92 -5.33
C ASN A 138 -12.56 -8.74 -6.22
N ALA A 139 -11.86 -7.61 -6.07
CA ALA A 139 -10.69 -7.29 -6.88
C ALA A 139 -9.47 -8.12 -6.43
N PRO A 140 -8.62 -8.55 -7.36
CA PRO A 140 -7.34 -9.18 -7.03
C PRO A 140 -6.48 -8.26 -6.16
N ILE A 141 -5.71 -8.86 -5.24
CA ILE A 141 -4.83 -8.18 -4.30
C ILE A 141 -3.39 -8.53 -4.65
N LEU A 142 -2.55 -7.52 -4.87
CA LEU A 142 -1.13 -7.65 -5.11
C LEU A 142 -0.38 -7.30 -3.83
N PRO A 143 0.20 -8.27 -3.11
CA PRO A 143 0.98 -7.99 -1.90
C PRO A 143 2.37 -7.49 -2.27
N ILE A 144 2.85 -6.46 -1.57
CA ILE A 144 4.19 -5.90 -1.75
C ILE A 144 4.86 -5.77 -0.38
N GLY A 145 6.06 -6.35 -0.26
CA GLY A 145 6.94 -6.18 0.89
C GLY A 145 8.01 -5.12 0.60
N ILE A 146 8.16 -4.14 1.49
CA ILE A 146 9.15 -3.06 1.40
C ILE A 146 10.09 -3.16 2.58
N THR A 147 11.40 -3.07 2.30
CA THR A 147 12.44 -2.93 3.34
C THR A 147 13.39 -1.79 3.01
N GLY A 148 14.07 -1.25 4.04
CA GLY A 148 15.14 -0.26 3.88
C GLY A 148 14.69 1.20 3.90
N THR A 149 13.41 1.53 3.73
CA THR A 149 12.93 2.92 3.66
C THR A 149 12.77 3.59 5.03
N ARG A 150 12.89 2.86 6.13
CA ARG A 150 12.71 3.35 7.50
C ARG A 150 13.48 4.64 7.80
N ASN A 151 14.72 4.75 7.31
CA ASN A 151 15.60 5.88 7.58
C ASN A 151 15.35 7.09 6.68
N ILE A 152 14.42 6.97 5.72
CA ILE A 152 13.99 8.10 4.88
C ILE A 152 12.92 8.87 5.65
N THR A 153 13.34 9.74 6.54
CA THR A 153 12.45 10.56 7.37
C THR A 153 12.25 11.95 6.74
N GLY A 154 10.98 12.35 6.61
CA GLY A 154 10.61 13.64 5.99
C GLY A 154 10.68 13.64 4.45
N TYR A 155 9.95 14.59 3.86
CA TYR A 155 9.80 14.69 2.40
C TYR A 155 11.08 15.09 1.68
N TRP A 156 11.95 15.86 2.33
CA TRP A 156 13.23 16.33 1.78
C TRP A 156 14.26 15.21 1.56
N ARG A 157 14.12 14.08 2.29
CA ARG A 157 14.98 12.89 2.13
C ARG A 157 14.58 12.00 0.96
N ILE A 158 13.37 12.15 0.42
CA ILE A 158 12.88 11.29 -0.67
C ILE A 158 13.76 11.40 -1.92
N PRO A 159 14.22 12.60 -2.37
CA PRO A 159 15.10 12.71 -3.52
C PRO A 159 16.48 12.10 -3.32
N PHE A 160 16.95 11.98 -2.07
CA PHE A 160 18.29 11.51 -1.71
C PHE A 160 18.24 10.42 -0.63
N PRO A 161 17.74 9.21 -0.96
CA PRO A 161 17.50 8.15 0.00
C PRO A 161 18.77 7.55 0.62
N PHE A 162 19.88 7.43 -0.15
CA PHE A 162 21.18 6.90 0.28
C PHE A 162 21.09 5.65 1.18
N CYS A 163 20.30 4.66 0.79
CA CYS A 163 20.13 3.42 1.55
C CYS A 163 19.85 2.24 0.61
N LYS A 164 20.00 1.01 1.13
CA LYS A 164 19.57 -0.19 0.42
C LYS A 164 18.06 -0.36 0.60
N ILE A 165 17.34 -0.50 -0.51
CA ILE A 165 15.88 -0.67 -0.55
C ILE A 165 15.56 -1.93 -1.32
N ASN A 166 14.74 -2.82 -0.75
CA ASN A 166 14.20 -3.95 -1.47
C ASN A 166 12.67 -3.83 -1.55
N VAL A 167 12.14 -4.10 -2.73
CA VAL A 167 10.71 -4.19 -3.02
C VAL A 167 10.43 -5.58 -3.56
N SER A 168 9.70 -6.40 -2.80
CA SER A 168 9.31 -7.76 -3.19
C SER A 168 7.82 -7.77 -3.55
N ILE A 169 7.49 -8.11 -4.79
CA ILE A 169 6.12 -8.15 -5.31
C ILE A 169 5.69 -9.61 -5.38
N GLY A 170 4.69 -9.97 -4.59
CA GLY A 170 4.14 -11.33 -4.56
C GLY A 170 3.16 -11.61 -5.69
N GLN A 171 2.68 -12.85 -5.75
CA GLN A 171 1.63 -13.25 -6.69
C GLN A 171 0.29 -12.60 -6.30
N PRO A 172 -0.49 -12.10 -7.28
CA PRO A 172 -1.84 -11.65 -7.02
C PRO A 172 -2.71 -12.79 -6.50
N PHE A 173 -3.62 -12.49 -5.58
CA PHE A 173 -4.60 -13.43 -5.07
C PHE A 173 -5.95 -12.75 -4.86
N THR A 174 -7.00 -13.53 -4.73
CA THR A 174 -8.33 -13.06 -4.38
C THR A 174 -8.76 -13.64 -3.04
N ILE A 175 -9.58 -12.89 -2.30
CA ILE A 175 -10.29 -13.43 -1.15
C ILE A 175 -11.61 -14.01 -1.68
N PRO A 176 -11.97 -15.26 -1.34
CA PRO A 176 -13.23 -15.84 -1.78
C PRO A 176 -14.43 -14.97 -1.37
N SER A 177 -15.40 -14.85 -2.25
CA SER A 177 -16.69 -14.22 -1.92
C SER A 177 -17.38 -15.03 -0.83
N ILE A 178 -17.96 -14.33 0.14
CA ILE A 178 -18.65 -14.94 1.27
C ILE A 178 -20.13 -14.65 1.10
N GLU A 179 -20.96 -15.70 1.13
CA GLU A 179 -22.39 -15.58 1.13
C GLU A 179 -22.88 -15.27 2.56
N GLY A 180 -23.80 -14.31 2.70
CA GLY A 180 -24.38 -13.88 3.96
C GLY A 180 -23.89 -12.52 4.45
N ASP A 181 -24.28 -12.17 5.68
CA ASP A 181 -23.93 -10.88 6.29
C ASP A 181 -22.44 -10.82 6.64
N ILE A 182 -21.75 -9.83 6.07
CA ILE A 182 -20.33 -9.65 6.30
C ILE A 182 -20.14 -8.79 7.56
N THR A 183 -19.65 -9.42 8.62
CA THR A 183 -19.40 -8.78 9.92
C THR A 183 -18.08 -7.98 9.93
N GLN A 184 -17.93 -7.09 10.92
CA GLN A 184 -16.68 -6.35 11.11
C GLN A 184 -15.48 -7.28 11.39
N GLU A 185 -15.72 -8.41 12.08
CA GLU A 185 -14.69 -9.42 12.33
C GLU A 185 -14.19 -10.03 11.03
N LEU A 186 -15.08 -10.30 10.09
CA LEU A 186 -14.72 -10.85 8.79
C LEU A 186 -13.85 -9.88 7.98
N TYR A 187 -14.14 -8.57 8.04
CA TYR A 187 -13.26 -7.55 7.44
C TYR A 187 -11.87 -7.56 8.08
N GLN A 188 -11.80 -7.75 9.41
CA GLN A 188 -10.52 -7.84 10.10
C GLN A 188 -9.76 -9.12 9.72
N HIS A 189 -10.44 -10.26 9.61
CA HIS A 189 -9.85 -11.52 9.14
C HIS A 189 -9.29 -11.37 7.72
N ALA A 190 -10.05 -10.80 6.80
CA ALA A 190 -9.61 -10.53 5.44
C ALA A 190 -8.37 -9.61 5.42
N SER A 191 -8.35 -8.57 6.25
CA SER A 191 -7.20 -7.69 6.40
C SER A 191 -5.97 -8.44 6.92
N ASN A 192 -6.14 -9.31 7.90
CA ASN A 192 -5.05 -10.13 8.45
C ASN A 192 -4.49 -11.10 7.40
N MET A 193 -5.35 -11.75 6.61
CA MET A 193 -4.91 -12.61 5.50
C MET A 193 -4.03 -11.85 4.50
N ILE A 194 -4.42 -10.63 4.14
CA ILE A 194 -3.63 -9.76 3.25
C ILE A 194 -2.27 -9.45 3.87
N MET A 195 -2.24 -9.10 5.15
CA MET A 195 -1.00 -8.79 5.86
C MET A 195 -0.08 -10.00 6.00
N TYR A 196 -0.60 -11.19 6.22
CA TYR A 196 0.21 -12.41 6.21
C TYR A 196 0.88 -12.64 4.86
N ARG A 197 0.18 -12.38 3.74
CA ARG A 197 0.77 -12.45 2.40
C ARG A 197 1.90 -11.42 2.20
N ILE A 198 1.76 -10.22 2.78
CA ILE A 198 2.84 -9.21 2.79
C ILE A 198 4.00 -9.69 3.67
N ALA A 199 3.72 -10.21 4.87
CA ALA A 199 4.73 -10.70 5.81
C ALA A 199 5.61 -11.81 5.21
N GLN A 200 5.04 -12.71 4.40
CA GLN A 200 5.78 -13.75 3.69
C GLN A 200 6.84 -13.20 2.71
N LEU A 201 6.70 -11.96 2.24
CA LEU A 201 7.65 -11.29 1.36
C LEU A 201 8.77 -10.56 2.13
N LEU A 202 8.70 -10.53 3.45
CA LEU A 202 9.57 -9.74 4.32
C LEU A 202 10.48 -10.63 5.18
N PRO A 203 11.71 -10.17 5.49
CA PRO A 203 12.54 -10.81 6.49
C PRO A 203 11.82 -10.87 7.86
N LYS A 204 12.13 -11.87 8.68
CA LYS A 204 11.50 -12.07 10.02
C LYS A 204 11.52 -10.83 10.90
N SER A 205 12.56 -10.00 10.81
CA SER A 205 12.69 -8.75 11.59
C SER A 205 11.69 -7.67 11.19
N TYR A 206 11.07 -7.77 10.00
CA TYR A 206 10.07 -6.82 9.50
C TYR A 206 8.63 -7.29 9.72
N GLN A 207 8.40 -8.58 10.03
CA GLN A 207 7.06 -9.19 10.08
C GLN A 207 6.21 -8.71 11.27
N GLY A 208 6.82 -8.26 12.36
CA GLY A 208 6.14 -7.66 13.51
C GLY A 208 4.97 -8.48 14.05
N TYR A 209 3.79 -7.88 14.09
CA TYR A 209 2.54 -8.53 14.53
C TYR A 209 2.22 -9.80 13.73
N TYR A 210 2.60 -9.87 12.45
CA TYR A 210 2.32 -10.98 11.53
C TYR A 210 3.46 -12.00 11.41
N ARG A 211 4.31 -12.08 12.41
CA ARG A 211 5.35 -13.12 12.47
C ARG A 211 4.69 -14.48 12.65
N LEU A 212 5.07 -15.46 11.82
CA LEU A 212 4.46 -16.81 11.83
C LEU A 212 4.52 -17.51 13.18
N SER A 213 5.52 -17.22 14.04
CA SER A 213 5.57 -17.73 15.42
C SER A 213 4.39 -17.28 16.29
N ASN A 214 3.72 -16.18 15.95
CA ASN A 214 2.59 -15.65 16.71
C ASN A 214 1.26 -16.34 16.33
N LEU A 215 1.19 -17.00 15.16
CA LEU A 215 0.01 -17.75 14.72
C LEU A 215 -0.25 -19.00 15.60
N GLN A 216 0.80 -19.59 16.19
CA GLN A 216 0.66 -20.77 17.03
C GLN A 216 0.12 -20.46 18.43
N SER A 217 0.14 -19.20 18.85
CA SER A 217 -0.35 -18.76 20.16
C SER A 217 -1.81 -18.28 20.17
N GLU A 218 -2.41 -18.06 18.99
CA GLU A 218 -3.80 -17.57 18.83
C GLU A 218 -4.77 -18.66 18.33
N SER A 219 -4.37 -19.94 18.23
CA SER A 219 -5.29 -21.06 18.01
C SER A 219 -6.00 -21.35 19.32
N PRO A 220 -7.27 -21.00 19.50
CA PRO A 220 -8.06 -21.59 20.58
C PRO A 220 -8.23 -23.08 20.27
N ILE A 221 -7.97 -23.90 21.26
CA ILE A 221 -8.33 -25.31 21.35
C ILE A 221 -9.84 -25.46 21.16
#